data_e20ed1058b2bf7e033513cf4692c6302
#
_entry.id   e20ed1058b2bf7e033513cf4692c6302
#
_cell.length_a   1.000
_cell.length_b   1.000
_cell.length_c   1.000
_cell.angle_alpha   90.00
_cell.angle_beta   90.00
_cell.angle_gamma   90.00
#
_symmetry.space_group_name_H-M   'P 1'
#
loop_
_entity.id
_entity.type
_entity.pdbx_description
1 polymer ?
#
loop_
_entity_poly.entity_id
_entity_poly.type
_entity_poly.pdbx_seq_one_letter_code
_entity_poly.pdbx_strand_id
1 'polypeptide(L)'
;KLSFQGSYALAWSWRQFTSINNGNEFPYKYDHRHTANIGMRYSLTTRFDLSALWSFASGNVYTQGGIVFTDTLQAAPTGEELIEAYQFTYQYTQNNQYRANYFQRYDASLTFHSLKNKKAYASFKAGVYSINGSDNQYSYNLKGSLASKSIKLKTGTSEFKLIPYLSFTLKF
;
A
#
# COMPACT_ATOMS: atom_id res chain seq x y z
N LYS A 1 -20.46 -23.65 -14.91
CA LYS A 1 -20.04 -24.15 -13.58
C LYS A 1 -19.42 -22.98 -12.80
N LEU A 2 -19.83 -22.83 -11.53
CA LEU A 2 -19.37 -21.74 -10.66
C LEU A 2 -18.55 -22.33 -9.50
N SER A 3 -17.41 -21.72 -9.18
CA SER A 3 -16.59 -22.04 -8.02
C SER A 3 -16.19 -20.77 -7.28
N PHE A 4 -16.14 -20.85 -5.95
CA PHE A 4 -15.70 -19.78 -5.06
C PHE A 4 -14.55 -20.28 -4.18
N GLN A 5 -13.66 -19.38 -3.87
CA GLN A 5 -12.60 -19.57 -2.89
C GLN A 5 -12.53 -18.32 -2.02
N GLY A 6 -12.54 -18.50 -0.72
CA GLY A 6 -12.39 -17.41 0.23
C GLY A 6 -11.31 -17.70 1.26
N SER A 7 -10.60 -16.68 1.68
CA SER A 7 -9.68 -16.73 2.82
C SER A 7 -9.81 -15.46 3.64
N TYR A 8 -9.73 -15.61 4.95
CA TYR A 8 -9.68 -14.51 5.89
C TYR A 8 -8.65 -14.81 6.98
N ALA A 9 -7.87 -13.81 7.33
CA ALA A 9 -6.95 -13.89 8.44
C ALA A 9 -7.10 -12.66 9.34
N LEU A 10 -7.08 -12.91 10.66
CA LEU A 10 -7.05 -11.93 11.71
C LEU A 10 -5.76 -12.13 12.48
N ALA A 11 -4.89 -11.12 12.50
CA ALA A 11 -3.58 -11.21 13.14
C ALA A 11 -3.16 -9.90 13.79
N TRP A 12 -2.34 -9.99 14.84
CA TRP A 12 -1.68 -8.87 15.48
C TRP A 12 -0.19 -9.14 15.52
N SER A 13 0.61 -8.12 15.24
CA SER A 13 2.05 -8.18 15.34
C SER A 13 2.57 -7.01 16.16
N TRP A 14 3.21 -7.30 17.28
CA TRP A 14 3.75 -6.31 18.23
C TRP A 14 5.27 -6.41 18.31
N ARG A 15 5.88 -5.30 18.66
CA ARG A 15 7.31 -5.20 18.92
C ARG A 15 7.55 -4.41 20.19
N GLN A 16 8.63 -4.77 20.90
CA GLN A 16 9.09 -4.07 22.10
C GLN A 16 10.60 -3.95 22.05
N PHE A 17 11.11 -2.75 22.24
CA PHE A 17 12.54 -2.47 22.33
C PHE A 17 12.78 -1.46 23.45
N THR A 18 13.79 -1.68 24.29
CA THR A 18 14.08 -0.81 25.42
C THR A 18 14.41 0.63 25.02
N SER A 19 14.99 0.83 23.84
CA SER A 19 15.38 2.14 23.31
C SER A 19 14.31 2.83 22.46
N ILE A 20 13.15 2.20 22.25
CA ILE A 20 12.07 2.73 21.40
C ILE A 20 10.79 2.81 22.24
N ASN A 21 10.02 3.92 22.09
CA ASN A 21 8.77 4.16 22.79
C ASN A 21 8.89 4.02 24.34
N ASN A 22 10.04 4.36 24.91
CA ASN A 22 10.32 4.18 26.34
C ASN A 22 10.13 2.74 26.83
N GLY A 23 10.43 1.75 25.99
CA GLY A 23 10.24 0.35 26.30
C GLY A 23 8.81 -0.17 26.19
N ASN A 24 7.85 0.63 25.76
CA ASN A 24 6.48 0.21 25.57
C ASN A 24 6.30 -0.56 24.26
N GLU A 25 5.37 -1.51 24.26
CA GLU A 25 4.98 -2.25 23.06
C GLU A 25 4.34 -1.33 22.01
N PHE A 26 4.59 -1.62 20.74
CA PHE A 26 3.99 -0.93 19.61
C PHE A 26 3.72 -1.89 18.46
N PRO A 27 2.71 -1.61 17.60
CA PRO A 27 2.42 -2.45 16.44
C PRO A 27 3.59 -2.46 15.45
N TYR A 28 3.86 -3.62 14.86
CA TYR A 28 4.85 -3.73 13.79
C TYR A 28 4.39 -3.00 12.53
N LYS A 29 5.33 -2.42 11.77
CA LYS A 29 5.05 -1.63 10.55
C LYS A 29 4.10 -2.33 9.56
N TYR A 30 4.20 -3.65 9.44
CA TYR A 30 3.36 -4.47 8.55
C TYR A 30 2.25 -5.21 9.31
N ASP A 31 1.76 -4.63 10.42
CA ASP A 31 0.61 -5.16 11.15
C ASP A 31 -0.68 -4.91 10.36
N HIS A 32 -1.06 -5.87 9.54
CA HIS A 32 -2.37 -5.93 8.90
C HIS A 32 -3.30 -6.77 9.76
N ARG A 33 -4.19 -6.13 10.51
CA ARG A 33 -5.10 -6.85 11.42
C ARG A 33 -6.07 -7.75 10.67
N HIS A 34 -6.59 -7.27 9.55
CA HIS A 34 -7.56 -7.99 8.73
C HIS A 34 -7.02 -8.14 7.32
N THR A 35 -6.98 -9.36 6.82
CA THR A 35 -6.73 -9.66 5.41
C THR A 35 -7.81 -10.60 4.90
N ALA A 36 -8.34 -10.32 3.72
CA ALA A 36 -9.36 -11.15 3.09
C ALA A 36 -9.11 -11.26 1.58
N ASN A 37 -9.35 -12.45 1.03
CA ASN A 37 -9.34 -12.66 -0.40
C ASN A 37 -10.58 -13.48 -0.78
N ILE A 38 -11.29 -13.06 -1.82
CA ILE A 38 -12.43 -13.79 -2.36
C ILE A 38 -12.21 -13.93 -3.86
N GLY A 39 -12.06 -15.18 -4.30
CA GLY A 39 -11.93 -15.55 -5.70
C GLY A 39 -13.19 -16.22 -6.22
N MET A 40 -13.56 -15.89 -7.45
CA MET A 40 -14.66 -16.51 -8.18
C MET A 40 -14.17 -16.94 -9.56
N ARG A 41 -14.60 -18.10 -10.00
CA ARG A 41 -14.44 -18.57 -11.38
C ARG A 41 -15.78 -19.09 -11.89
N TYR A 42 -16.19 -18.61 -13.04
CA TYR A 42 -17.40 -19.01 -13.72
C TYR A 42 -17.09 -19.51 -15.12
N SER A 43 -17.35 -20.80 -15.39
CA SER A 43 -17.23 -21.39 -16.71
C SER A 43 -18.44 -21.00 -17.54
N LEU A 44 -18.24 -20.02 -18.43
CA LEU A 44 -19.28 -19.54 -19.36
C LEU A 44 -19.64 -20.61 -20.39
N THR A 45 -18.61 -21.27 -20.91
CA THR A 45 -18.71 -22.38 -21.85
C THR A 45 -17.63 -23.41 -21.55
N THR A 46 -17.54 -24.49 -22.34
CA THR A 46 -16.43 -25.46 -22.23
C THR A 46 -15.08 -24.87 -22.62
N ARG A 47 -15.06 -23.67 -23.22
CA ARG A 47 -13.84 -22.97 -23.70
C ARG A 47 -13.55 -21.67 -22.98
N PHE A 48 -14.51 -21.07 -22.32
CA PHE A 48 -14.34 -19.76 -21.72
C PHE A 48 -14.63 -19.79 -20.20
N ASP A 49 -13.65 -19.33 -19.43
CA ASP A 49 -13.78 -19.10 -18.01
C ASP A 49 -13.60 -17.61 -17.68
N LEU A 50 -14.54 -17.07 -16.95
CA LEU A 50 -14.43 -15.75 -16.32
C LEU A 50 -13.92 -15.95 -14.90
N SER A 51 -12.92 -15.17 -14.49
CA SER A 51 -12.42 -15.16 -13.12
C SER A 51 -12.38 -13.76 -12.56
N ALA A 52 -12.72 -13.62 -11.29
CA ALA A 52 -12.60 -12.38 -10.52
C ALA A 52 -11.94 -12.67 -9.18
N LEU A 53 -11.16 -11.70 -8.69
CA LEU A 53 -10.52 -11.75 -7.37
C LEU A 53 -10.71 -10.40 -6.69
N TRP A 54 -11.17 -10.42 -5.45
CA TRP A 54 -11.13 -9.30 -4.55
C TRP A 54 -10.12 -9.58 -3.44
N SER A 55 -9.23 -8.61 -3.20
CA SER A 55 -8.24 -8.65 -2.12
C SER A 55 -8.42 -7.42 -1.23
N PHE A 56 -8.39 -7.64 0.05
CA PHE A 56 -8.53 -6.63 1.09
C PHE A 56 -7.46 -6.80 2.16
N ALA A 57 -6.90 -5.68 2.64
CA ALA A 57 -6.07 -5.65 3.84
C ALA A 57 -6.33 -4.36 4.62
N SER A 58 -6.39 -4.44 5.95
CA SER A 58 -6.38 -3.24 6.80
C SER A 58 -5.06 -2.51 6.63
N GLY A 59 -5.10 -1.17 6.76
CA GLY A 59 -3.93 -0.33 6.50
C GLY A 59 -2.73 -0.65 7.40
N ASN A 60 -1.55 -0.42 6.88
CA ASN A 60 -0.29 -0.47 7.63
C ASN A 60 -0.26 0.58 8.72
N VAL A 61 0.51 0.34 9.76
CA VAL A 61 0.82 1.37 10.75
C VAL A 61 2.03 2.18 10.33
N TYR A 62 2.05 3.46 10.73
CA TYR A 62 3.16 4.36 10.43
C TYR A 62 3.41 5.32 11.59
N THR A 63 4.63 5.83 11.64
CA THR A 63 5.05 6.87 12.57
C THR A 63 4.81 8.22 11.91
N GLN A 64 4.01 9.07 12.55
CA GLN A 64 3.85 10.44 12.08
C GLN A 64 4.96 11.29 12.71
N GLY A 65 5.73 11.98 11.85
CA GLY A 65 6.67 13.02 12.28
C GLY A 65 6.00 14.40 12.27
N GLY A 66 6.44 15.27 13.13
CA GLY A 66 6.17 16.70 13.09
C GLY A 66 7.43 17.46 12.67
N ILE A 67 7.26 18.63 12.05
CA ILE A 67 8.34 19.58 11.83
C ILE A 67 8.13 20.72 12.81
N VAL A 68 9.11 20.96 13.67
CA VAL A 68 9.09 22.12 14.59
C VAL A 68 9.98 23.18 13.97
N PHE A 69 9.43 24.36 13.81
CA PHE A 69 10.18 25.55 13.43
C PHE A 69 10.70 26.19 14.72
N THR A 70 12.00 26.30 14.84
CA THR A 70 12.61 27.02 15.95
C THR A 70 13.21 28.30 15.39
N ASP A 71 12.72 29.43 15.88
CA ASP A 71 13.33 30.73 15.60
C ASP A 71 14.59 30.84 16.46
N THR A 72 15.73 30.88 15.85
CA THR A 72 17.00 31.18 16.54
C THR A 72 17.55 32.51 16.03
N LEU A 73 17.76 33.44 16.97
CA LEU A 73 18.51 34.63 16.68
C LEU A 73 19.99 34.25 16.65
N GLN A 74 20.63 34.32 15.50
CA GLN A 74 22.08 34.14 15.36
C GLN A 74 22.73 35.47 15.12
N ALA A 75 23.85 35.73 15.81
CA ALA A 75 24.68 36.89 15.51
C ALA A 75 25.24 36.77 14.08
N ALA A 76 25.13 37.85 13.31
CA ALA A 76 25.73 37.90 11.99
C ALA A 76 27.26 37.73 12.11
N PRO A 77 27.96 37.20 11.11
CA PRO A 77 29.41 37.03 11.12
C PRO A 77 30.18 38.32 11.33
N THR A 78 29.56 39.46 11.09
CA THR A 78 30.12 40.80 11.29
C THR A 78 29.84 41.40 12.65
N GLY A 79 29.02 40.74 13.52
CA GLY A 79 28.80 41.15 14.93
C GLY A 79 27.81 42.29 15.18
N GLU A 80 27.24 42.90 14.15
CA GLU A 80 26.38 44.10 14.31
C GLU A 80 24.87 43.86 14.05
N GLU A 81 24.48 42.76 13.44
CA GLU A 81 23.06 42.44 13.17
C GLU A 81 22.71 41.03 13.60
N LEU A 82 21.52 40.86 14.24
CA LEU A 82 20.95 39.55 14.54
C LEU A 82 20.19 39.07 13.31
N ILE A 83 20.60 37.95 12.75
CA ILE A 83 19.90 37.33 11.65
C ILE A 83 18.90 36.29 12.21
N GLU A 84 17.62 36.41 11.85
CA GLU A 84 16.65 35.37 12.13
C GLU A 84 17.00 34.12 11.32
N ALA A 85 17.54 33.11 11.98
CA ALA A 85 17.79 31.81 11.39
C ALA A 85 16.66 30.85 11.78
N TYR A 86 15.97 30.33 10.77
CA TYR A 86 14.95 29.30 10.97
C TYR A 86 15.58 27.93 10.91
N GLN A 87 15.49 27.19 11.99
CA GLN A 87 15.98 25.82 12.04
C GLN A 87 14.80 24.84 12.03
N PHE A 88 14.85 23.84 11.17
CA PHE A 88 13.88 22.75 11.15
C PHE A 88 14.35 21.62 12.03
N THR A 89 13.53 21.21 12.96
CA THR A 89 13.74 19.97 13.68
C THR A 89 12.60 19.01 13.39
N TYR A 90 12.94 17.79 12.94
CA TYR A 90 11.96 16.73 12.83
C TYR A 90 11.73 16.12 14.19
N GLN A 91 10.52 16.26 14.71
CA GLN A 91 10.09 15.54 15.88
C GLN A 91 9.17 14.40 15.46
N TYR A 92 9.52 13.19 15.86
CA TYR A 92 8.69 12.02 15.62
C TYR A 92 7.85 11.73 16.86
N THR A 93 6.59 11.42 16.63
CA THR A 93 5.71 10.84 17.65
C THR A 93 6.18 9.42 17.99
N GLN A 94 5.50 8.77 18.92
CA GLN A 94 5.78 7.36 19.21
C GLN A 94 5.65 6.50 17.93
N ASN A 95 6.49 5.48 17.82
CA ASN A 95 6.54 4.64 16.63
C ASN A 95 5.21 3.92 16.38
N ASN A 96 4.78 3.94 15.11
CA ASN A 96 3.66 3.17 14.59
C ASN A 96 2.32 3.38 15.32
N GLN A 97 2.03 4.61 15.76
CA GLN A 97 0.75 4.95 16.41
C GLN A 97 -0.41 5.15 15.44
N TYR A 98 -0.12 5.52 14.20
CA TYR A 98 -1.13 5.85 13.21
C TYR A 98 -1.32 4.69 12.24
N ARG A 99 -2.56 4.48 11.79
CA ARG A 99 -2.89 3.46 10.82
C ARG A 99 -3.34 4.11 9.50
N ALA A 100 -2.78 3.63 8.41
CA ALA A 100 -3.12 4.03 7.06
C ALA A 100 -4.54 3.57 6.67
N ASN A 101 -5.06 4.10 5.58
CA ASN A 101 -6.28 3.59 4.98
C ASN A 101 -6.11 2.12 4.56
N TYR A 102 -7.23 1.40 4.47
CA TYR A 102 -7.23 0.02 4.01
C TYR A 102 -6.80 -0.09 2.54
N PHE A 103 -6.21 -1.22 2.21
CA PHE A 103 -5.91 -1.63 0.84
C PHE A 103 -7.07 -2.46 0.29
N GLN A 104 -7.45 -2.20 -0.97
CA GLN A 104 -8.35 -3.10 -1.70
C GLN A 104 -8.01 -3.14 -3.18
N ARG A 105 -8.20 -4.30 -3.78
CA ARG A 105 -7.95 -4.53 -5.20
C ARG A 105 -8.98 -5.49 -5.78
N TYR A 106 -9.45 -5.18 -6.98
CA TYR A 106 -10.33 -6.01 -7.77
C TYR A 106 -9.65 -6.37 -9.07
N ASP A 107 -9.54 -7.65 -9.34
CA ASP A 107 -8.93 -8.18 -10.55
C ASP A 107 -9.97 -8.98 -11.32
N ALA A 108 -9.92 -8.94 -12.65
CA ALA A 108 -10.76 -9.81 -13.49
C ALA A 108 -9.96 -10.33 -14.68
N SER A 109 -10.36 -11.50 -15.16
CA SER A 109 -9.73 -12.11 -16.33
C SER A 109 -10.68 -13.04 -17.06
N LEU A 110 -10.49 -13.13 -18.38
CA LEU A 110 -11.12 -14.09 -19.25
C LEU A 110 -10.06 -15.08 -19.74
N THR A 111 -10.33 -16.37 -19.61
CA THR A 111 -9.45 -17.43 -20.09
C THR A 111 -10.15 -18.18 -21.21
N PHE A 112 -9.50 -18.26 -22.36
CA PHE A 112 -9.87 -19.12 -23.47
C PHE A 112 -9.07 -20.43 -23.40
N HIS A 113 -9.74 -21.57 -23.58
CA HIS A 113 -9.17 -22.89 -23.64
C HIS A 113 -9.31 -23.48 -25.03
N SER A 114 -8.21 -23.92 -25.62
CA SER A 114 -8.28 -24.71 -26.86
C SER A 114 -8.96 -26.05 -26.58
N LEU A 115 -9.53 -26.65 -27.62
CA LEU A 115 -10.01 -28.04 -27.51
C LEU A 115 -8.84 -28.93 -27.11
N LYS A 116 -9.05 -29.72 -26.06
CA LYS A 116 -8.07 -30.69 -25.62
C LYS A 116 -7.87 -31.76 -26.70
N ASN A 117 -6.76 -31.73 -27.39
CA ASN A 117 -6.33 -32.83 -28.22
C ASN A 117 -5.47 -33.80 -27.38
N LYS A 118 -5.40 -35.10 -27.74
CA LYS A 118 -4.65 -36.12 -26.96
C LYS A 118 -3.19 -35.77 -26.74
N LYS A 119 -2.62 -34.83 -27.52
CA LYS A 119 -1.19 -34.47 -27.48
C LYS A 119 -0.90 -33.04 -26.99
N ALA A 120 -1.85 -32.13 -27.01
CA ALA A 120 -1.58 -30.76 -26.60
C ALA A 120 -2.83 -30.06 -26.10
N TYR A 121 -2.64 -29.16 -25.14
CA TYR A 121 -3.67 -28.25 -24.59
C TYR A 121 -3.06 -26.85 -24.47
N ALA A 122 -3.76 -25.87 -25.06
CA ALA A 122 -3.36 -24.47 -24.97
C ALA A 122 -4.41 -23.64 -24.24
N SER A 123 -4.01 -22.67 -23.46
CA SER A 123 -4.91 -21.66 -22.91
C SER A 123 -4.34 -20.26 -23.08
N PHE A 124 -5.20 -19.32 -23.36
CA PHE A 124 -4.90 -17.89 -23.46
C PHE A 124 -5.72 -17.14 -22.42
N LYS A 125 -5.08 -16.34 -21.59
CA LYS A 125 -5.72 -15.55 -20.55
C LYS A 125 -5.43 -14.07 -20.75
N ALA A 126 -6.47 -13.27 -20.81
CA ALA A 126 -6.40 -11.82 -20.78
C ALA A 126 -7.09 -11.30 -19.51
N GLY A 127 -6.50 -10.33 -18.86
CA GLY A 127 -7.06 -9.81 -17.63
C GLY A 127 -6.55 -8.42 -17.27
N VAL A 128 -7.10 -7.90 -16.19
CA VAL A 128 -6.78 -6.59 -15.64
C VAL A 128 -6.63 -6.71 -14.14
N TYR A 129 -5.53 -6.18 -13.61
CA TYR A 129 -5.36 -5.94 -12.17
C TYR A 129 -5.87 -4.55 -11.81
N SER A 130 -6.42 -4.41 -10.59
CA SER A 130 -6.86 -3.15 -10.01
C SER A 130 -7.89 -2.39 -10.86
N ILE A 131 -8.98 -3.08 -11.25
CA ILE A 131 -10.07 -2.50 -12.07
C ILE A 131 -10.68 -1.26 -11.41
N ASN A 132 -10.75 -1.22 -10.08
CA ASN A 132 -11.30 -0.10 -9.33
C ASN A 132 -10.41 1.15 -9.36
N GLY A 133 -9.17 1.05 -9.89
CA GLY A 133 -8.21 2.16 -9.91
C GLY A 133 -7.97 2.78 -8.53
N SER A 134 -8.09 1.99 -7.45
CA SER A 134 -8.02 2.51 -6.08
C SER A 134 -6.66 3.13 -5.79
N ASP A 135 -6.68 4.32 -5.21
CA ASP A 135 -5.50 5.00 -4.70
C ASP A 135 -5.05 4.32 -3.40
N ASN A 136 -4.46 3.13 -3.53
CA ASN A 136 -3.88 2.42 -2.41
C ASN A 136 -2.67 3.20 -1.89
N GLN A 137 -2.80 3.78 -0.71
CA GLN A 137 -1.75 4.57 -0.08
C GLN A 137 -0.72 3.64 0.56
N TYR A 138 0.55 3.74 0.16
CA TYR A 138 1.64 2.91 0.66
C TYR A 138 2.69 3.67 1.46
N SER A 139 2.71 5.00 1.39
CA SER A 139 3.64 5.82 2.15
C SER A 139 3.02 7.14 2.60
N TYR A 140 3.52 7.63 3.74
CA TYR A 140 3.13 8.89 4.33
C TYR A 140 4.40 9.68 4.65
N ASN A 141 4.59 10.82 4.01
CA ASN A 141 5.74 11.67 4.20
C ASN A 141 5.30 13.09 4.52
N LEU A 142 5.94 13.71 5.52
CA LEU A 142 5.76 15.13 5.78
C LEU A 142 6.71 15.94 4.90
N LYS A 143 6.17 16.97 4.25
CA LYS A 143 6.97 17.98 3.57
C LYS A 143 6.72 19.33 4.22
N GLY A 144 7.79 19.94 4.75
CA GLY A 144 7.78 21.31 5.24
C GLY A 144 8.24 22.29 4.16
N SER A 145 7.70 23.49 4.16
CA SER A 145 8.17 24.60 3.34
C SER A 145 8.48 25.79 4.24
N LEU A 146 9.73 26.26 4.21
CA LEU A 146 10.18 27.45 4.92
C LEU A 146 9.44 28.70 4.45
N ALA A 147 9.31 28.85 3.14
CA ALA A 147 8.72 30.05 2.55
C ALA A 147 7.24 30.26 2.95
N SER A 148 6.50 29.16 3.17
CA SER A 148 5.07 29.24 3.55
C SER A 148 4.81 28.92 5.02
N LYS A 149 5.84 28.62 5.82
CA LYS A 149 5.73 28.15 7.22
C LYS A 149 4.66 27.04 7.36
N SER A 150 4.55 26.18 6.34
CA SER A 150 3.49 25.16 6.26
C SER A 150 4.04 23.75 6.19
N ILE A 151 3.30 22.82 6.80
CA ILE A 151 3.57 21.39 6.77
C ILE A 151 2.46 20.73 5.96
N LYS A 152 2.84 19.95 4.94
CA LYS A 152 1.88 19.17 4.15
C LYS A 152 2.18 17.69 4.28
N LEU A 153 1.17 16.90 4.60
CA LEU A 153 1.23 15.45 4.52
C LEU A 153 1.17 15.05 3.04
N LYS A 154 2.24 14.45 2.53
CA LYS A 154 2.25 13.87 1.20
C LYS A 154 2.06 12.37 1.31
N THR A 155 0.98 11.85 0.76
CA THR A 155 0.71 10.42 0.64
C THR A 155 1.29 9.92 -0.68
N GLY A 156 2.04 8.80 -0.63
CA GLY A 156 2.42 8.04 -1.82
C GLY A 156 1.28 7.09 -2.18
N THR A 157 0.72 7.25 -3.36
CA THR A 157 -0.31 6.36 -3.90
C THR A 157 0.27 5.47 -4.98
N SER A 158 -0.39 4.37 -5.29
CA SER A 158 -0.01 3.52 -6.42
C SER A 158 -0.14 4.32 -7.73
N GLU A 159 0.94 4.39 -8.51
CA GLU A 159 0.94 5.07 -9.81
C GLU A 159 0.14 4.29 -10.86
N PHE A 160 0.10 2.97 -10.72
CA PHE A 160 -0.60 2.08 -11.65
C PHE A 160 -2.01 1.78 -11.13
N LYS A 161 -2.99 2.49 -11.68
CA LYS A 161 -4.40 2.31 -11.30
C LYS A 161 -5.04 1.10 -11.97
N LEU A 162 -4.63 0.76 -13.18
CA LEU A 162 -5.13 -0.34 -13.98
C LEU A 162 -3.99 -0.97 -14.77
N ILE A 163 -3.75 -2.27 -14.59
CA ILE A 163 -2.67 -2.98 -15.24
C ILE A 163 -3.25 -4.14 -16.07
N PRO A 164 -3.31 -4.01 -17.41
CA PRO A 164 -3.68 -5.13 -18.25
C PRO A 164 -2.56 -6.17 -18.33
N TYR A 165 -2.93 -7.43 -18.48
CA TYR A 165 -1.97 -8.50 -18.69
C TYR A 165 -2.49 -9.58 -19.64
N LEU A 166 -1.56 -10.26 -20.29
CA LEU A 166 -1.80 -11.39 -21.16
C LEU A 166 -0.93 -12.57 -20.69
N SER A 167 -1.48 -13.77 -20.76
CA SER A 167 -0.77 -15.00 -20.42
C SER A 167 -1.12 -16.11 -21.42
N PHE A 168 -0.12 -16.86 -21.82
CA PHE A 168 -0.29 -18.03 -22.67
C PHE A 168 0.31 -19.24 -21.95
N THR A 169 -0.42 -20.36 -21.96
CA THR A 169 0.03 -21.63 -21.38
C THR A 169 -0.14 -22.74 -22.40
N LEU A 170 0.92 -23.49 -22.64
CA LEU A 170 0.92 -24.66 -23.50
C LEU A 170 1.36 -25.89 -22.68
N LYS A 171 0.61 -26.98 -22.81
CA LYS A 171 0.93 -28.28 -22.18
C LYS A 171 0.96 -29.36 -23.27
N PHE A 172 1.98 -30.18 -23.28
CA PHE A 172 2.18 -31.31 -24.20
C PHE A 172 1.96 -32.64 -23.49
#